data_79b91d54728ab8cd5784453d33cf5531
#
_entry.id   79b91d54728ab8cd5784453d33cf5531
#
_cell.length_a   1.000
_cell.length_b   1.000
_cell.length_c   1.000
_cell.angle_alpha   90.00
_cell.angle_beta   90.00
_cell.angle_gamma   90.00
#
_symmetry.space_group_name_H-M   'P 1'
#
loop_
_entity.id
_entity.type
_entity.pdbx_description
1 polymer ?
#
loop_
_entity_poly.entity_id
_entity_poly.type
_entity_poly.pdbx_seq_one_letter_code
_entity_poly.pdbx_strand_id
1 'polypeptide(L)'
;MERIPTHCKAVDDLLDGGLATGTITQVFGEKALGKSIFSHQVACSTVAGGHSAIILDTEQSYSSYLLPYRQDGMNKRFGKEIAAIDLRLERVTKPAGKRKGATRGELLTAISTALDRLGVSYTDAHLGPVADILCPSFTVEVPNKEPSVYILQTPEVTDLLNLHGVDANKEVSKGGRVELRLRQTPTYESVLHGIIRDTGAKLLVYDSISAPFKSSFPSTQDLPARSAGLAMLLSHAQRLCVEFGIAVLVVSHVSIDPIKAWNRHPYGGVILGHEAKFSLELTKSRAKRNGEAAADDEGTTDSGRAFWVARHPALEEYSKSGLASIDAEGFH
;
A
#
# COMPACT_ATOMS: atom_id res chain seq x y z
N MET A 1 -14.49 16.52 1.80
CA MET A 1 -13.43 15.51 1.59
C MET A 1 -12.14 16.19 2.00
N GLU A 2 -11.50 15.68 3.01
CA GLU A 2 -10.23 16.22 3.51
C GLU A 2 -9.11 15.90 2.51
N ARG A 3 -8.08 16.75 2.45
CA ARG A 3 -6.91 16.55 1.61
C ARG A 3 -5.66 16.43 2.46
N ILE A 4 -4.80 15.49 2.10
CA ILE A 4 -3.48 15.33 2.70
C ILE A 4 -2.48 16.00 1.75
N PRO A 5 -1.88 17.14 2.13
CA PRO A 5 -0.89 17.80 1.30
C PRO A 5 0.31 16.91 1.05
N THR A 6 0.80 16.87 -0.18
CA THR A 6 1.99 16.07 -0.52
C THR A 6 3.28 16.87 -0.29
N HIS A 7 3.16 18.17 -0.13
CA HIS A 7 4.27 19.13 -0.13
C HIS A 7 5.12 19.07 -1.41
N CYS A 8 4.58 18.49 -2.47
CA CYS A 8 5.06 18.68 -3.83
C CYS A 8 4.04 19.57 -4.56
N LYS A 9 4.40 20.83 -4.78
CA LYS A 9 3.49 21.83 -5.37
C LYS A 9 2.86 21.34 -6.66
N ALA A 10 3.66 20.69 -7.51
CA ALA A 10 3.20 20.13 -8.78
C ALA A 10 2.04 19.13 -8.61
N VAL A 11 2.13 18.25 -7.60
CA VAL A 11 1.09 17.24 -7.33
C VAL A 11 -0.10 17.88 -6.60
N ASP A 12 0.15 18.76 -5.65
CA ASP A 12 -0.92 19.42 -4.90
C ASP A 12 -1.79 20.30 -5.82
N ASP A 13 -1.19 20.97 -6.81
CA ASP A 13 -1.93 21.73 -7.83
C ASP A 13 -2.75 20.81 -8.76
N LEU A 14 -2.26 19.60 -9.10
CA LEU A 14 -2.96 18.62 -9.93
C LEU A 14 -4.11 17.92 -9.20
N LEU A 15 -4.01 17.79 -7.88
CA LEU A 15 -4.96 17.08 -7.02
C LEU A 15 -5.77 18.00 -6.10
N ASP A 16 -5.87 19.31 -6.42
CA ASP A 16 -6.63 20.28 -5.66
C ASP A 16 -6.27 20.31 -4.15
N GLY A 17 -4.98 20.30 -3.84
CA GLY A 17 -4.44 20.41 -2.48
C GLY A 17 -3.92 19.09 -1.88
N GLY A 18 -3.75 18.03 -2.68
CA GLY A 18 -3.13 16.78 -2.24
C GLY A 18 -4.02 15.55 -2.33
N LEU A 19 -3.66 14.49 -1.62
CA LEU A 19 -4.37 13.22 -1.67
C LEU A 19 -5.74 13.33 -0.98
N ALA A 20 -6.79 12.91 -1.67
CA ALA A 20 -8.16 12.93 -1.13
C ALA A 20 -8.38 11.75 -0.16
N THR A 21 -8.86 12.03 1.05
CA THR A 21 -9.34 10.98 1.96
C THR A 21 -10.58 10.28 1.41
N GLY A 22 -10.80 9.02 1.81
CA GLY A 22 -11.88 8.20 1.28
C GLY A 22 -11.63 7.66 -0.13
N THR A 23 -10.42 7.84 -0.68
CA THR A 23 -10.10 7.41 -2.04
C THR A 23 -8.71 6.78 -2.16
N ILE A 24 -8.54 6.02 -3.25
CA ILE A 24 -7.25 5.48 -3.67
C ILE A 24 -6.65 6.41 -4.73
N THR A 25 -5.43 6.87 -4.50
CA THR A 25 -4.59 7.57 -5.48
C THR A 25 -3.44 6.67 -5.91
N GLN A 26 -3.22 6.52 -7.20
CA GLN A 26 -2.12 5.77 -7.76
C GLN A 26 -1.01 6.71 -8.25
N VAL A 27 0.25 6.35 -7.97
CA VAL A 27 1.43 6.92 -8.63
C VAL A 27 2.21 5.80 -9.28
N PHE A 28 2.42 5.90 -10.59
CA PHE A 28 3.14 4.88 -11.33
C PHE A 28 4.22 5.50 -12.21
N GLY A 29 5.16 4.69 -12.65
CA GLY A 29 6.27 5.15 -13.48
C GLY A 29 7.41 4.13 -13.52
N GLU A 30 8.43 4.41 -14.32
CA GLU A 30 9.62 3.57 -14.44
C GLU A 30 10.38 3.45 -13.12
N LYS A 31 11.30 2.47 -13.06
CA LYS A 31 12.18 2.28 -11.92
C LYS A 31 13.09 3.50 -11.73
N ALA A 32 13.47 3.79 -10.50
CA ALA A 32 14.40 4.85 -10.13
C ALA A 32 13.95 6.30 -10.41
N LEU A 33 12.65 6.56 -10.61
CA LEU A 33 12.12 7.92 -10.78
C LEU A 33 11.86 8.68 -9.47
N GLY A 34 11.96 8.00 -8.31
CA GLY A 34 11.72 8.63 -7.00
C GLY A 34 10.36 8.30 -6.38
N LYS A 35 9.59 7.32 -6.90
CA LYS A 35 8.27 6.97 -6.36
C LYS A 35 8.28 6.71 -4.85
N SER A 36 9.25 5.93 -4.35
CA SER A 36 9.38 5.65 -2.90
C SER A 36 9.83 6.88 -2.11
N ILE A 37 10.55 7.83 -2.72
CA ILE A 37 10.87 9.11 -2.09
C ILE A 37 9.59 9.94 -1.97
N PHE A 38 8.77 9.99 -3.01
CA PHE A 38 7.46 10.64 -2.98
C PHE A 38 6.55 10.04 -1.92
N SER A 39 6.45 8.71 -1.84
CA SER A 39 5.66 8.01 -0.83
C SER A 39 6.10 8.37 0.59
N HIS A 40 7.42 8.40 0.83
CA HIS A 40 7.98 8.77 2.12
C HIS A 40 7.69 10.24 2.47
N GLN A 41 7.84 11.14 1.50
CA GLN A 41 7.52 12.56 1.66
C GLN A 41 6.05 12.76 2.08
N VAL A 42 5.12 12.08 1.40
CA VAL A 42 3.68 12.18 1.73
C VAL A 42 3.41 11.62 3.12
N ALA A 43 4.07 10.52 3.51
CA ALA A 43 3.95 9.96 4.86
C ALA A 43 4.48 10.94 5.92
N CYS A 44 5.64 11.55 5.70
CA CYS A 44 6.19 12.57 6.59
C CYS A 44 5.32 13.84 6.63
N SER A 45 4.76 14.25 5.50
CA SER A 45 3.79 15.34 5.43
C SER A 45 2.56 15.08 6.32
N THR A 46 2.04 13.85 6.26
CA THR A 46 0.91 13.43 7.11
C THR A 46 1.25 13.56 8.59
N VAL A 47 2.46 13.13 8.97
CA VAL A 47 2.94 13.25 10.37
C VAL A 47 3.19 14.70 10.73
N ALA A 48 3.68 15.52 9.81
CA ALA A 48 3.82 16.95 10.01
C ALA A 48 2.47 17.63 10.29
N GLY A 49 1.41 17.14 9.65
CA GLY A 49 0.02 17.54 9.88
C GLY A 49 -0.64 16.99 11.15
N GLY A 50 0.09 16.24 11.98
CA GLY A 50 -0.41 15.73 13.28
C GLY A 50 -1.12 14.37 13.21
N HIS A 51 -0.98 13.63 12.11
CA HIS A 51 -1.58 12.29 11.93
C HIS A 51 -0.52 11.25 11.62
N SER A 52 -0.77 10.00 11.97
CA SER A 52 0.13 8.91 11.59
C SER A 52 -0.06 8.48 10.13
N ALA A 53 0.99 7.88 9.58
CA ALA A 53 1.00 7.24 8.28
C ALA A 53 1.51 5.81 8.38
N ILE A 54 0.95 4.89 7.58
CA ILE A 54 1.37 3.49 7.49
C ILE A 54 1.93 3.25 6.09
N ILE A 55 3.12 2.66 6.01
CA ILE A 55 3.74 2.22 4.76
C ILE A 55 3.87 0.71 4.77
N LEU A 56 3.23 0.05 3.81
CA LEU A 56 3.44 -1.37 3.50
C LEU A 56 4.58 -1.47 2.49
N ASP A 57 5.78 -1.75 3.00
CA ASP A 57 7.01 -1.85 2.22
C ASP A 57 7.16 -3.28 1.68
N THR A 58 7.02 -3.44 0.38
CA THR A 58 7.09 -4.73 -0.30
C THR A 58 8.41 -4.97 -1.03
N GLU A 59 9.21 -3.92 -1.20
CA GLU A 59 10.48 -3.94 -1.95
C GLU A 59 11.69 -3.70 -1.07
N GLN A 60 11.50 -3.63 0.27
CA GLN A 60 12.55 -3.28 1.23
C GLN A 60 13.20 -1.91 0.95
N SER A 61 12.38 -0.99 0.40
CA SER A 61 12.78 0.38 0.08
C SER A 61 13.06 1.23 1.31
N TYR A 62 12.56 0.81 2.46
CA TYR A 62 12.70 1.47 3.77
C TYR A 62 13.58 0.64 4.72
N SER A 63 14.61 0.00 4.18
CA SER A 63 15.57 -0.75 4.99
C SER A 63 16.27 0.14 6.02
N SER A 64 16.75 -0.48 7.10
CA SER A 64 17.49 0.21 8.17
C SER A 64 18.72 0.99 7.67
N TYR A 65 19.23 0.66 6.49
CA TYR A 65 20.33 1.39 5.86
C TYR A 65 19.87 2.63 5.10
N LEU A 66 18.76 2.56 4.36
CA LEU A 66 18.28 3.66 3.50
C LEU A 66 17.38 4.65 4.25
N LEU A 67 16.62 4.16 5.22
CA LEU A 67 15.66 4.96 5.97
C LEU A 67 16.28 6.17 6.67
N PRO A 68 17.44 6.07 7.37
CA PRO A 68 18.04 7.21 8.05
C PRO A 68 18.37 8.38 7.12
N TYR A 69 18.92 8.09 5.93
CA TYR A 69 19.23 9.13 4.94
C TYR A 69 17.99 9.86 4.43
N ARG A 70 16.94 9.10 4.11
CA ARG A 70 15.66 9.69 3.69
C ARG A 70 15.01 10.48 4.80
N GLN A 71 15.06 9.96 6.03
CA GLN A 71 14.46 10.59 7.20
C GLN A 71 15.14 11.92 7.53
N ASP A 72 16.48 11.99 7.44
CA ASP A 72 17.22 13.23 7.66
C ASP A 72 16.81 14.34 6.68
N GLY A 73 16.67 14.04 5.40
CA GLY A 73 16.13 14.96 4.39
C GLY A 73 14.73 15.44 4.72
N MET A 74 13.83 14.53 5.13
CA MET A 74 12.46 14.86 5.51
C MET A 74 12.41 15.71 6.79
N ASN A 75 13.22 15.40 7.80
CA ASN A 75 13.30 16.18 9.04
C ASN A 75 13.73 17.62 8.75
N LYS A 76 14.70 17.81 7.86
CA LYS A 76 15.12 19.15 7.41
C LYS A 76 13.98 19.85 6.69
N ARG A 77 13.33 19.19 5.74
CA ARG A 77 12.21 19.74 4.97
C ARG A 77 11.07 20.23 5.86
N PHE A 78 10.66 19.43 6.84
CA PHE A 78 9.53 19.74 7.71
C PHE A 78 9.92 20.53 8.98
N GLY A 79 11.21 20.79 9.18
CA GLY A 79 11.72 21.55 10.34
C GLY A 79 11.44 20.89 11.69
N LYS A 80 11.21 19.58 11.71
CA LYS A 80 10.94 18.79 12.92
C LYS A 80 11.43 17.36 12.78
N GLU A 81 11.72 16.73 13.89
CA GLU A 81 11.99 15.30 13.94
C GLU A 81 10.68 14.51 13.75
N ILE A 82 10.66 13.63 12.75
CA ILE A 82 9.55 12.76 12.45
C ILE A 82 9.98 11.33 12.76
N ALA A 83 9.28 10.68 13.68
CA ALA A 83 9.58 9.29 14.04
C ALA A 83 9.17 8.34 12.91
N ALA A 84 10.09 7.46 12.52
CA ALA A 84 9.82 6.33 11.63
C ALA A 84 10.00 5.03 12.43
N ILE A 85 8.96 4.23 12.52
CA ILE A 85 8.87 3.05 13.39
C ILE A 85 8.65 1.81 12.54
N ASP A 86 9.58 0.88 12.62
CA ASP A 86 9.44 -0.42 11.96
C ASP A 86 8.52 -1.32 12.80
N LEU A 87 7.35 -1.62 12.26
CA LEU A 87 6.40 -2.54 12.88
C LEU A 87 6.70 -3.97 12.45
N ARG A 88 6.93 -4.83 13.41
CA ARG A 88 7.18 -6.25 13.15
C ARG A 88 5.88 -7.02 13.09
N LEU A 89 5.71 -7.76 11.99
CA LEU A 89 4.67 -8.77 11.86
C LEU A 89 5.12 -10.03 12.58
N GLU A 90 4.55 -10.29 13.73
CA GLU A 90 4.73 -11.57 14.39
C GLU A 90 3.68 -12.56 13.88
N ARG A 91 4.13 -13.57 13.13
CA ARG A 91 3.25 -14.69 12.77
C ARG A 91 2.91 -15.44 14.03
N VAL A 92 1.63 -15.55 14.36
CA VAL A 92 1.16 -16.45 15.41
C VAL A 92 1.35 -17.88 14.90
N THR A 93 2.55 -18.42 15.06
CA THR A 93 2.81 -19.83 14.82
C THR A 93 2.04 -20.60 15.89
N LYS A 94 1.05 -21.41 15.45
CA LYS A 94 0.47 -22.42 16.34
C LYS A 94 1.62 -23.22 16.94
N PRO A 95 1.76 -23.30 18.26
CA PRO A 95 2.89 -24.00 18.85
C PRO A 95 2.88 -25.43 18.35
N ALA A 96 3.91 -25.81 17.59
CA ALA A 96 4.17 -27.19 17.21
C ALA A 96 4.63 -27.92 18.49
N GLY A 97 3.70 -28.50 19.23
CA GLY A 97 4.02 -29.34 20.37
C GLY A 97 3.13 -29.13 21.58
N LYS A 98 2.25 -30.09 21.84
CA LYS A 98 1.64 -30.55 23.09
C LYS A 98 0.97 -29.58 24.10
N ARG A 99 0.89 -28.29 23.88
CA ARG A 99 -0.16 -27.45 24.46
C ARG A 99 -1.13 -27.12 23.36
N LYS A 100 -2.24 -27.83 23.33
CA LYS A 100 -3.41 -27.51 22.54
C LYS A 100 -3.87 -26.09 22.92
N GLY A 101 -3.43 -25.09 22.18
CA GLY A 101 -4.24 -23.88 22.10
C GLY A 101 -5.63 -24.32 21.57
N ALA A 102 -6.68 -23.73 22.07
CA ALA A 102 -8.01 -24.09 21.63
C ALA A 102 -8.07 -24.04 20.11
N THR A 103 -8.51 -25.12 19.49
CA THR A 103 -8.76 -25.12 18.04
C THR A 103 -9.89 -24.13 17.76
N ARG A 104 -9.98 -23.65 16.51
CA ARG A 104 -11.12 -22.78 16.10
C ARG A 104 -12.47 -23.40 16.51
N GLY A 105 -12.60 -24.72 16.41
CA GLY A 105 -13.79 -25.46 16.85
C GLY A 105 -14.02 -25.39 18.37
N GLU A 106 -12.99 -25.54 19.16
CA GLU A 106 -13.09 -25.43 20.63
C GLU A 106 -13.43 -24.00 21.06
N LEU A 107 -12.90 -22.98 20.38
CA LEU A 107 -13.26 -21.57 20.60
C LEU A 107 -14.72 -21.30 20.21
N LEU A 108 -15.15 -21.77 19.04
CA LEU A 108 -16.55 -21.64 18.62
C LEU A 108 -17.49 -22.29 19.63
N THR A 109 -17.17 -23.49 20.14
CA THR A 109 -17.93 -24.18 21.16
C THR A 109 -17.93 -23.41 22.50
N ALA A 110 -16.80 -22.84 22.89
CA ALA A 110 -16.73 -22.05 24.12
C ALA A 110 -17.56 -20.76 24.04
N ILE A 111 -17.49 -20.06 22.89
CA ILE A 111 -18.27 -18.84 22.66
C ILE A 111 -19.75 -19.15 22.59
N SER A 112 -20.17 -20.18 21.85
CA SER A 112 -21.59 -20.61 21.79
C SER A 112 -22.13 -20.93 23.17
N THR A 113 -21.40 -21.73 23.94
CA THR A 113 -21.77 -22.06 25.31
C THR A 113 -21.92 -20.83 26.23
N ALA A 114 -21.04 -19.84 26.08
CA ALA A 114 -21.09 -18.60 26.83
C ALA A 114 -22.34 -17.75 26.44
N LEU A 115 -22.62 -17.65 25.13
CA LEU A 115 -23.77 -16.93 24.62
C LEU A 115 -25.09 -17.61 25.02
N ASP A 116 -25.15 -18.94 24.99
CA ASP A 116 -26.29 -19.72 25.47
C ASP A 116 -26.59 -19.47 26.95
N ARG A 117 -25.53 -19.42 27.79
CA ARG A 117 -25.66 -19.08 29.22
C ARG A 117 -26.19 -17.66 29.48
N LEU A 118 -25.88 -16.74 28.58
CA LEU A 118 -26.32 -15.34 28.63
C LEU A 118 -27.70 -15.14 27.97
N GLY A 119 -28.30 -16.19 27.39
CA GLY A 119 -29.58 -16.11 26.68
C GLY A 119 -29.53 -15.27 25.40
N VAL A 120 -28.35 -15.13 24.79
CA VAL A 120 -28.15 -14.35 23.56
C VAL A 120 -28.38 -15.24 22.36
N SER A 121 -29.33 -14.88 21.50
CA SER A 121 -29.54 -15.58 20.22
C SER A 121 -28.41 -15.27 19.22
N TYR A 122 -27.84 -16.30 18.61
CA TYR A 122 -26.79 -16.20 17.62
C TYR A 122 -26.99 -17.23 16.51
N THR A 123 -26.26 -17.04 15.40
CA THR A 123 -26.15 -18.01 14.30
C THR A 123 -24.69 -18.33 14.08
N ASP A 124 -24.38 -19.45 13.40
CA ASP A 124 -23.01 -19.81 13.02
C ASP A 124 -22.32 -18.71 12.19
N ALA A 125 -23.10 -17.93 11.44
CA ALA A 125 -22.60 -16.77 10.72
C ALA A 125 -22.07 -15.64 11.64
N HIS A 126 -22.59 -15.57 12.88
CA HIS A 126 -22.11 -14.59 13.87
C HIS A 126 -20.90 -15.10 14.64
N LEU A 127 -20.78 -16.41 14.85
CA LEU A 127 -19.69 -17.00 15.64
C LEU A 127 -18.37 -17.07 14.87
N GLY A 128 -18.44 -17.31 13.55
CA GLY A 128 -17.25 -17.41 12.71
C GLY A 128 -16.33 -16.19 12.80
N PRO A 129 -16.84 -14.97 12.58
CA PRO A 129 -16.05 -13.74 12.70
C PRO A 129 -15.44 -13.52 14.08
N VAL A 130 -16.18 -13.85 15.17
CA VAL A 130 -15.68 -13.70 16.54
C VAL A 130 -14.50 -14.64 16.81
N ALA A 131 -14.58 -15.90 16.33
CA ALA A 131 -13.48 -16.84 16.46
C ALA A 131 -12.24 -16.42 15.65
N ASP A 132 -12.45 -15.81 14.49
CA ASP A 132 -11.38 -15.32 13.63
C ASP A 132 -10.70 -14.07 14.24
N ILE A 133 -11.44 -13.19 14.93
CA ILE A 133 -10.90 -12.07 15.73
C ILE A 133 -10.04 -12.59 16.89
N LEU A 134 -10.47 -13.65 17.56
CA LEU A 134 -9.76 -14.23 18.71
C LEU A 134 -8.55 -15.08 18.31
N CYS A 135 -8.42 -15.44 17.03
CA CYS A 135 -7.29 -16.20 16.49
C CYS A 135 -6.69 -15.50 15.27
N PRO A 136 -6.14 -14.29 15.40
CA PRO A 136 -5.52 -13.60 14.28
C PRO A 136 -4.31 -14.40 13.77
N SER A 137 -4.11 -14.39 12.46
CA SER A 137 -2.92 -15.01 11.84
C SER A 137 -1.64 -14.23 12.14
N PHE A 138 -1.79 -12.96 12.54
CA PHE A 138 -0.72 -12.04 12.89
C PHE A 138 -1.09 -11.19 14.09
N THR A 139 -0.08 -10.82 14.86
CA THR A 139 -0.17 -9.76 15.86
C THR A 139 0.83 -8.66 15.50
N VAL A 140 0.46 -7.42 15.79
CA VAL A 140 1.32 -6.25 15.62
C VAL A 140 1.19 -5.40 16.87
N GLU A 141 2.29 -5.17 17.56
CA GLU A 141 2.35 -4.21 18.64
C GLU A 141 2.65 -2.81 18.07
N VAL A 142 1.85 -1.85 18.44
CA VAL A 142 2.09 -0.43 18.13
C VAL A 142 2.76 0.20 19.34
N PRO A 143 4.08 0.47 19.29
CA PRO A 143 4.85 0.84 20.47
C PRO A 143 4.63 2.30 20.92
N ASN A 144 4.05 3.13 20.06
CA ASN A 144 3.90 4.56 20.33
C ASN A 144 2.52 5.04 19.85
N LYS A 145 1.94 6.01 20.56
CA LYS A 145 0.68 6.67 20.19
C LYS A 145 0.89 8.06 19.57
N GLU A 146 2.14 8.54 19.54
CA GLU A 146 2.47 9.81 18.91
C GLU A 146 2.41 9.66 17.39
N PRO A 147 2.00 10.71 16.66
CA PRO A 147 2.00 10.71 15.21
C PRO A 147 3.37 10.31 14.64
N SER A 148 3.40 9.21 13.89
CA SER A 148 4.63 8.61 13.39
C SER A 148 4.43 7.98 12.01
N VAL A 149 5.51 7.76 11.27
CA VAL A 149 5.51 6.91 10.09
C VAL A 149 5.74 5.47 10.53
N TYR A 150 4.73 4.64 10.39
CA TYR A 150 4.82 3.20 10.69
C TYR A 150 5.13 2.43 9.42
N ILE A 151 6.16 1.60 9.45
CA ILE A 151 6.63 0.81 8.30
C ILE A 151 6.43 -0.66 8.60
N LEU A 152 5.70 -1.36 7.73
CA LEU A 152 5.52 -2.81 7.78
C LEU A 152 6.19 -3.44 6.56
N GLN A 153 7.16 -4.32 6.81
CA GLN A 153 7.80 -5.11 5.77
C GLN A 153 6.87 -6.25 5.33
N THR A 154 6.40 -6.21 4.08
CA THR A 154 5.45 -7.18 3.52
C THR A 154 5.89 -7.67 2.14
N PRO A 155 7.07 -8.31 2.01
CA PRO A 155 7.59 -8.74 0.71
C PRO A 155 6.76 -9.87 0.08
N GLU A 156 6.05 -10.67 0.89
CA GLU A 156 5.26 -11.80 0.43
C GLU A 156 3.81 -11.42 0.14
N VAL A 157 3.28 -11.86 -1.00
CA VAL A 157 1.88 -11.60 -1.37
C VAL A 157 0.89 -12.18 -0.37
N THR A 158 1.22 -13.33 0.24
CA THR A 158 0.39 -13.97 1.26
C THR A 158 0.29 -13.13 2.52
N ASP A 159 1.40 -12.55 2.98
CA ASP A 159 1.41 -11.70 4.16
C ASP A 159 0.62 -10.41 3.91
N LEU A 160 0.81 -9.80 2.74
CA LEU A 160 0.07 -8.62 2.33
C LEU A 160 -1.45 -8.88 2.30
N LEU A 161 -1.88 -10.00 1.71
CA LEU A 161 -3.29 -10.39 1.64
C LEU A 161 -3.86 -10.73 3.02
N ASN A 162 -3.09 -11.45 3.84
CA ASN A 162 -3.51 -11.81 5.20
C ASN A 162 -3.68 -10.58 6.11
N LEU A 163 -2.85 -9.55 5.96
CA LEU A 163 -3.06 -8.26 6.64
C LEU A 163 -4.43 -7.65 6.33
N HIS A 164 -4.93 -7.89 5.13
CA HIS A 164 -6.24 -7.44 4.67
C HIS A 164 -7.39 -8.39 5.04
N GLY A 165 -7.14 -9.45 5.79
CA GLY A 165 -8.14 -10.44 6.16
C GLY A 165 -8.54 -11.37 5.00
N VAL A 166 -7.69 -11.50 3.98
CA VAL A 166 -7.82 -12.51 2.94
C VAL A 166 -6.93 -13.68 3.32
N ASP A 167 -7.51 -14.83 3.65
CA ASP A 167 -6.75 -16.06 3.91
C ASP A 167 -6.09 -16.51 2.60
N ALA A 168 -4.80 -16.27 2.50
CA ALA A 168 -4.00 -16.53 1.32
C ALA A 168 -2.93 -17.57 1.64
N ASN A 169 -3.00 -18.72 0.95
CA ASN A 169 -2.05 -19.81 1.11
C ASN A 169 -1.47 -20.21 -0.23
N LYS A 170 -0.14 -20.41 -0.28
CA LYS A 170 0.54 -20.98 -1.45
C LYS A 170 0.50 -22.51 -1.33
N GLU A 171 -0.04 -23.17 -2.33
CA GLU A 171 0.02 -24.64 -2.47
C GLU A 171 0.84 -24.99 -3.71
N VAL A 172 1.66 -26.02 -3.56
CA VAL A 172 2.40 -26.59 -4.71
C VAL A 172 1.64 -27.80 -5.21
N SER A 173 1.11 -27.70 -6.43
CA SER A 173 0.43 -28.82 -7.09
C SER A 173 1.42 -29.96 -7.40
N LYS A 174 0.90 -31.18 -7.65
CA LYS A 174 1.72 -32.35 -7.97
C LYS A 174 2.63 -32.17 -9.21
N GLY A 175 2.38 -31.13 -10.02
CA GLY A 175 3.21 -30.73 -11.17
C GLY A 175 4.22 -29.62 -10.87
N GLY A 176 4.45 -29.26 -9.60
CA GLY A 176 5.38 -28.19 -9.20
C GLY A 176 4.85 -26.77 -9.43
N ARG A 177 3.60 -26.63 -9.87
CA ARG A 177 2.96 -25.32 -10.07
C ARG A 177 2.53 -24.74 -8.72
N VAL A 178 2.89 -23.48 -8.48
CA VAL A 178 2.43 -22.74 -7.30
C VAL A 178 1.02 -22.21 -7.57
N GLU A 179 0.07 -22.60 -6.75
CA GLU A 179 -1.29 -22.10 -6.78
C GLU A 179 -1.53 -21.23 -5.53
N LEU A 180 -2.10 -20.06 -5.73
CA LEU A 180 -2.56 -19.21 -4.63
C LEU A 180 -4.02 -19.56 -4.36
N ARG A 181 -4.29 -20.15 -3.22
CA ARG A 181 -5.65 -20.30 -2.73
C ARG A 181 -6.03 -19.08 -1.92
N LEU A 182 -7.06 -18.41 -2.40
CA LEU A 182 -7.65 -17.24 -1.76
C LEU A 182 -8.98 -17.63 -1.15
N ARG A 183 -9.11 -17.39 0.13
CA ARG A 183 -10.38 -17.53 0.84
C ARG A 183 -10.70 -16.19 1.48
N GLN A 184 -11.77 -15.57 1.03
CA GLN A 184 -12.27 -14.39 1.71
C GLN A 184 -12.81 -14.84 3.07
N THR A 185 -12.12 -14.44 4.13
CA THR A 185 -12.66 -14.61 5.48
C THR A 185 -13.72 -13.53 5.66
N PRO A 186 -14.89 -13.87 6.19
CA PRO A 186 -15.93 -12.88 6.51
C PRO A 186 -15.58 -12.04 7.75
N THR A 187 -14.30 -11.82 8.03
CA THR A 187 -13.85 -11.01 9.15
C THR A 187 -14.17 -9.55 8.89
N TYR A 188 -14.98 -8.98 9.78
CA TYR A 188 -15.29 -7.56 9.77
C TYR A 188 -14.04 -6.70 10.10
N GLU A 189 -13.09 -7.26 10.86
CA GLU A 189 -11.84 -6.59 11.21
C GLU A 189 -10.62 -7.39 10.74
N SER A 190 -9.82 -6.81 9.85
CA SER A 190 -8.50 -7.33 9.50
C SER A 190 -7.45 -6.81 10.47
N VAL A 191 -6.24 -7.39 10.45
CA VAL A 191 -5.10 -6.89 11.22
C VAL A 191 -4.85 -5.41 10.93
N LEU A 192 -5.01 -5.01 9.68
CA LEU A 192 -4.80 -3.63 9.25
C LEU A 192 -5.85 -2.66 9.83
N HIS A 193 -7.10 -3.09 10.07
CA HIS A 193 -8.07 -2.28 10.81
C HIS A 193 -7.56 -1.95 12.22
N GLY A 194 -7.05 -2.95 12.94
CA GLY A 194 -6.47 -2.76 14.27
C GLY A 194 -5.31 -1.75 14.22
N ILE A 195 -4.37 -1.92 13.30
CA ILE A 195 -3.22 -1.02 13.17
C ILE A 195 -3.67 0.42 12.87
N ILE A 196 -4.59 0.62 11.92
CA ILE A 196 -5.10 1.96 11.57
C ILE A 196 -5.76 2.62 12.78
N ARG A 197 -6.60 1.89 13.51
CA ARG A 197 -7.28 2.38 14.71
C ARG A 197 -6.28 2.74 15.81
N ASP A 198 -5.33 1.86 16.09
CA ASP A 198 -4.40 2.02 17.20
C ASP A 198 -3.35 3.11 16.94
N THR A 199 -2.98 3.33 15.67
CA THR A 199 -2.05 4.39 15.25
C THR A 199 -2.73 5.72 14.99
N GLY A 200 -4.04 5.76 14.77
CA GLY A 200 -4.75 6.95 14.29
C GLY A 200 -4.32 7.39 12.89
N ALA A 201 -3.86 6.44 12.07
CA ALA A 201 -3.33 6.76 10.74
C ALA A 201 -4.39 7.38 9.83
N LYS A 202 -3.97 8.39 9.04
CA LYS A 202 -4.77 9.05 8.00
C LYS A 202 -4.27 8.75 6.60
N LEU A 203 -3.11 8.12 6.49
CA LEU A 203 -2.52 7.68 5.22
C LEU A 203 -2.09 6.23 5.30
N LEU A 204 -2.45 5.45 4.28
CA LEU A 204 -1.95 4.10 4.02
C LEU A 204 -1.26 4.08 2.67
N VAL A 205 -0.01 3.62 2.64
CA VAL A 205 0.83 3.55 1.43
C VAL A 205 1.17 2.11 1.10
N TYR A 206 1.04 1.72 -0.16
CA TYR A 206 1.57 0.46 -0.72
C TYR A 206 2.79 0.79 -1.59
N ASP A 207 3.97 0.48 -1.14
CA ASP A 207 5.22 0.73 -1.88
C ASP A 207 6.04 -0.57 -2.07
N SER A 208 5.80 -1.30 -3.16
CA SER A 208 4.80 -1.10 -4.20
C SER A 208 3.74 -2.21 -4.16
N ILE A 209 2.54 -1.95 -4.68
CA ILE A 209 1.53 -3.01 -4.81
C ILE A 209 1.94 -4.09 -5.82
N SER A 210 2.81 -3.76 -6.77
CA SER A 210 3.15 -4.63 -7.90
C SER A 210 4.18 -5.69 -7.59
N ALA A 211 5.13 -5.43 -6.69
CA ALA A 211 6.28 -6.31 -6.45
C ALA A 211 5.89 -7.70 -5.94
N PRO A 212 5.08 -7.84 -4.86
CA PRO A 212 4.75 -9.16 -4.33
C PRO A 212 3.91 -9.99 -5.31
N PHE A 213 3.09 -9.36 -6.15
CA PHE A 213 2.33 -10.05 -7.17
C PHE A 213 3.20 -10.51 -8.35
N LYS A 214 4.20 -9.70 -8.75
CA LYS A 214 5.16 -10.10 -9.79
C LYS A 214 6.01 -11.29 -9.37
N SER A 215 6.53 -11.27 -8.16
CA SER A 215 7.39 -12.34 -7.64
C SER A 215 6.63 -13.65 -7.44
N SER A 216 5.38 -13.59 -7.00
CA SER A 216 4.55 -14.78 -6.74
C SER A 216 3.90 -15.37 -7.99
N PHE A 217 3.71 -14.56 -9.04
CA PHE A 217 3.01 -14.94 -10.27
C PHE A 217 3.82 -14.55 -11.52
N PRO A 218 4.94 -15.22 -11.78
CA PRO A 218 5.81 -14.87 -12.90
C PRO A 218 5.25 -15.25 -14.26
N SER A 219 4.33 -16.24 -14.32
CA SER A 219 3.78 -16.77 -15.56
C SER A 219 2.53 -16.00 -16.02
N THR A 220 2.33 -15.94 -17.33
CA THR A 220 1.08 -15.42 -17.93
C THR A 220 -0.13 -16.29 -17.59
N GLN A 221 0.08 -17.58 -17.32
CA GLN A 221 -0.99 -18.51 -16.90
C GLN A 221 -1.53 -18.19 -15.50
N ASP A 222 -0.77 -17.43 -14.70
CA ASP A 222 -1.15 -17.06 -13.34
C ASP A 222 -1.94 -15.73 -13.30
N LEU A 223 -2.17 -15.10 -14.45
CA LEU A 223 -2.89 -13.83 -14.56
C LEU A 223 -4.26 -13.83 -13.84
N PRO A 224 -5.10 -14.88 -13.95
CA PRO A 224 -6.38 -14.90 -13.24
C PRO A 224 -6.23 -14.86 -11.72
N ALA A 225 -5.33 -15.67 -11.15
CA ALA A 225 -5.07 -15.71 -9.71
C ALA A 225 -4.49 -14.38 -9.21
N ARG A 226 -3.55 -13.81 -9.96
CA ARG A 226 -2.99 -12.49 -9.70
C ARG A 226 -4.06 -11.40 -9.69
N SER A 227 -4.92 -11.42 -10.69
CA SER A 227 -6.02 -10.44 -10.83
C SER A 227 -7.03 -10.57 -9.69
N ALA A 228 -7.41 -11.78 -9.31
CA ALA A 228 -8.32 -12.02 -8.19
C ALA A 228 -7.73 -11.52 -6.86
N GLY A 229 -6.47 -11.84 -6.58
CA GLY A 229 -5.79 -11.38 -5.35
C GLY A 229 -5.69 -9.86 -5.30
N LEU A 230 -5.33 -9.22 -6.41
CA LEU A 230 -5.24 -7.76 -6.49
C LEU A 230 -6.62 -7.09 -6.32
N ALA A 231 -7.68 -7.64 -6.91
CA ALA A 231 -9.03 -7.13 -6.77
C ALA A 231 -9.51 -7.21 -5.31
N MET A 232 -9.26 -8.34 -4.63
CA MET A 232 -9.61 -8.50 -3.21
C MET A 232 -8.87 -7.50 -2.33
N LEU A 233 -7.57 -7.31 -2.55
CA LEU A 233 -6.75 -6.35 -1.81
C LEU A 233 -7.27 -4.93 -1.99
N LEU A 234 -7.50 -4.50 -3.23
CA LEU A 234 -7.96 -3.15 -3.54
C LEU A 234 -9.37 -2.87 -3.03
N SER A 235 -10.28 -3.84 -3.16
CA SER A 235 -11.62 -3.74 -2.60
C SER A 235 -11.60 -3.55 -1.08
N HIS A 236 -10.71 -4.26 -0.38
CA HIS A 236 -10.52 -4.06 1.06
C HIS A 236 -9.88 -2.69 1.36
N ALA A 237 -8.86 -2.28 0.60
CA ALA A 237 -8.25 -0.96 0.75
C ALA A 237 -9.27 0.17 0.55
N GLN A 238 -10.16 0.04 -0.44
CA GLN A 238 -11.25 1.00 -0.66
C GLN A 238 -12.21 1.05 0.54
N ARG A 239 -12.52 -0.10 1.13
CA ARG A 239 -13.34 -0.16 2.33
C ARG A 239 -12.68 0.56 3.52
N LEU A 240 -11.38 0.34 3.75
CA LEU A 240 -10.60 1.06 4.77
C LEU A 240 -10.59 2.58 4.53
N CYS A 241 -10.47 3.02 3.26
CA CYS A 241 -10.57 4.43 2.90
C CYS A 241 -11.84 5.07 3.43
N VAL A 242 -12.98 4.40 3.20
CA VAL A 242 -14.30 4.94 3.55
C VAL A 242 -14.55 4.84 5.03
N GLU A 243 -14.23 3.70 5.65
CA GLU A 243 -14.52 3.42 7.06
C GLU A 243 -13.73 4.34 8.00
N PHE A 244 -12.44 4.52 7.75
CA PHE A 244 -11.57 5.35 8.59
C PHE A 244 -11.38 6.78 8.09
N GLY A 245 -11.93 7.12 6.94
CA GLY A 245 -11.72 8.43 6.32
C GLY A 245 -10.24 8.70 6.05
N ILE A 246 -9.51 7.69 5.57
CA ILE A 246 -8.08 7.78 5.25
C ILE A 246 -7.84 7.95 3.75
N ALA A 247 -6.70 8.49 3.37
CA ALA A 247 -6.21 8.42 2.00
C ALA A 247 -5.38 7.15 1.80
N VAL A 248 -5.48 6.53 0.62
CA VAL A 248 -4.62 5.42 0.23
C VAL A 248 -3.77 5.83 -0.97
N LEU A 249 -2.46 5.70 -0.84
CA LEU A 249 -1.49 5.91 -1.91
C LEU A 249 -0.95 4.55 -2.38
N VAL A 250 -1.13 4.27 -3.66
CA VAL A 250 -0.64 3.03 -4.28
C VAL A 250 0.49 3.37 -5.25
N VAL A 251 1.69 2.87 -4.96
CA VAL A 251 2.80 2.93 -5.89
C VAL A 251 2.82 1.67 -6.76
N SER A 252 2.99 1.86 -8.06
CA SER A 252 3.13 0.75 -8.98
C SER A 252 4.18 1.00 -10.06
N HIS A 253 4.70 -0.08 -10.64
CA HIS A 253 5.59 0.00 -11.80
C HIS A 253 4.78 0.09 -13.08
N VAL A 254 5.42 0.50 -14.15
CA VAL A 254 4.88 0.36 -15.51
C VAL A 254 5.05 -1.07 -15.99
N SER A 255 4.07 -1.52 -16.76
CA SER A 255 4.17 -2.70 -17.62
C SER A 255 4.35 -2.23 -19.05
N ILE A 256 5.32 -2.76 -19.74
CA ILE A 256 5.60 -2.45 -21.14
C ILE A 256 4.94 -3.55 -21.98
N ASP A 257 4.15 -3.17 -22.98
CA ASP A 257 3.64 -4.10 -23.97
C ASP A 257 4.82 -4.67 -24.78
N PRO A 258 5.04 -5.99 -24.78
CA PRO A 258 6.18 -6.58 -25.49
C PRO A 258 6.13 -6.36 -27.01
N ILE A 259 4.95 -6.09 -27.58
CA ILE A 259 4.77 -5.85 -29.01
C ILE A 259 4.85 -4.36 -29.34
N LYS A 260 4.33 -3.51 -28.44
CA LYS A 260 4.27 -2.06 -28.60
C LYS A 260 4.98 -1.37 -27.45
N ALA A 261 6.31 -1.29 -27.54
CA ALA A 261 7.16 -0.76 -26.47
C ALA A 261 6.82 0.69 -26.03
N TRP A 262 6.10 1.45 -26.86
CA TRP A 262 5.58 2.78 -26.51
C TRP A 262 4.29 2.72 -25.68
N ASN A 263 3.61 1.57 -25.65
CA ASN A 263 2.33 1.40 -24.93
C ASN A 263 2.66 1.01 -23.48
N ARG A 264 2.74 2.01 -22.61
CA ARG A 264 3.05 1.88 -21.18
C ARG A 264 1.77 1.92 -20.39
N HIS A 265 1.53 0.89 -19.62
CA HIS A 265 0.39 0.83 -18.72
C HIS A 265 0.85 0.64 -17.28
N PRO A 266 0.15 1.19 -16.29
CA PRO A 266 0.43 0.87 -14.90
C PRO A 266 0.24 -0.62 -14.67
N TYR A 267 1.13 -1.23 -13.88
CA TYR A 267 0.94 -2.60 -13.45
C TYR A 267 -0.36 -2.73 -12.63
N GLY A 268 -1.10 -3.81 -12.83
CA GLY A 268 -2.44 -3.98 -12.27
C GLY A 268 -3.57 -3.69 -13.27
N GLY A 269 -3.21 -3.05 -14.40
CA GLY A 269 -4.10 -2.89 -15.58
C GLY A 269 -5.46 -2.31 -15.21
N VAL A 270 -6.49 -2.92 -15.76
CA VAL A 270 -7.88 -2.51 -15.61
C VAL A 270 -8.36 -2.49 -14.16
N ILE A 271 -7.91 -3.46 -13.33
CA ILE A 271 -8.36 -3.58 -11.93
C ILE A 271 -7.92 -2.37 -11.12
N LEU A 272 -6.63 -2.06 -11.11
CA LEU A 272 -6.13 -0.90 -10.37
C LEU A 272 -6.65 0.41 -10.98
N GLY A 273 -6.79 0.46 -12.31
CA GLY A 273 -7.38 1.59 -13.00
C GLY A 273 -8.84 1.87 -12.62
N HIS A 274 -9.64 0.86 -12.29
CA HIS A 274 -11.02 1.06 -11.83
C HIS A 274 -11.12 1.53 -10.39
N GLU A 275 -10.29 0.98 -9.51
CA GLU A 275 -10.32 1.29 -8.08
C GLU A 275 -9.69 2.66 -7.75
N ALA A 276 -8.60 3.03 -8.43
CA ALA A 276 -7.96 4.32 -8.23
C ALA A 276 -8.81 5.45 -8.83
N LYS A 277 -9.20 6.42 -8.01
CA LYS A 277 -9.92 7.64 -8.48
C LYS A 277 -8.98 8.63 -9.14
N PHE A 278 -7.74 8.69 -8.66
CA PHE A 278 -6.68 9.54 -9.19
C PHE A 278 -5.50 8.67 -9.59
N SER A 279 -4.92 8.94 -10.74
CA SER A 279 -3.71 8.23 -11.20
C SER A 279 -2.75 9.22 -11.84
N LEU A 280 -1.52 9.24 -11.33
CA LEU A 280 -0.45 10.10 -11.80
C LEU A 280 0.69 9.25 -12.37
N GLU A 281 1.11 9.56 -13.57
CA GLU A 281 2.34 9.01 -14.16
C GLU A 281 3.53 9.90 -13.84
N LEU A 282 4.54 9.33 -13.21
CA LEU A 282 5.81 9.97 -12.94
C LEU A 282 6.82 9.64 -14.03
N THR A 283 7.33 10.67 -14.71
CA THR A 283 8.32 10.57 -15.78
C THR A 283 9.53 11.47 -15.52
N LYS A 284 10.61 11.27 -16.27
CA LYS A 284 11.68 12.27 -16.36
C LYS A 284 11.17 13.48 -17.12
N SER A 285 11.43 14.68 -16.60
CA SER A 285 11.25 15.90 -17.38
C SER A 285 12.41 16.05 -18.36
N ARG A 286 12.11 16.05 -19.65
CA ARG A 286 13.09 16.47 -20.66
C ARG A 286 13.08 18.00 -20.67
N ALA A 287 14.15 18.61 -20.23
CA ALA A 287 14.35 20.03 -20.43
C ALA A 287 14.37 20.30 -21.94
N LYS A 288 13.33 20.97 -22.47
CA LYS A 288 13.42 21.57 -23.81
C LYS A 288 14.40 22.73 -23.74
N ARG A 289 15.65 22.50 -24.07
CA ARG A 289 16.54 23.57 -24.47
C ARG A 289 16.14 23.97 -25.89
N ASN A 290 15.53 25.14 -26.04
CA ASN A 290 15.35 25.91 -27.27
C ASN A 290 15.56 25.14 -28.60
N GLY A 291 14.63 24.25 -28.98
CA GLY A 291 14.51 23.75 -30.34
C GLY A 291 15.47 22.62 -30.78
N GLU A 292 16.44 22.21 -29.99
CA GLU A 292 17.32 21.09 -30.31
C GLU A 292 17.13 19.93 -29.34
N ALA A 293 16.99 18.70 -29.87
CA ALA A 293 17.02 17.48 -29.08
C ALA A 293 18.39 17.39 -28.41
N ALA A 294 18.43 17.52 -27.07
CA ALA A 294 19.67 17.35 -26.31
C ALA A 294 20.19 15.93 -26.54
N ALA A 295 21.38 15.81 -27.15
CA ALA A 295 22.18 14.62 -27.10
C ALA A 295 22.48 14.28 -25.63
N ASP A 296 22.53 12.99 -25.30
CA ASP A 296 22.83 12.47 -23.96
C ASP A 296 24.20 13.02 -23.51
N ASP A 297 24.17 14.09 -22.73
CA ASP A 297 25.32 14.67 -22.08
C ASP A 297 25.47 14.05 -20.70
N GLU A 298 26.43 13.16 -20.52
CA GLU A 298 26.70 12.37 -19.31
C GLU A 298 27.07 13.22 -18.06
N GLY A 299 26.91 14.53 -18.10
CA GLY A 299 27.37 15.46 -17.06
C GLY A 299 26.33 16.28 -16.31
N THR A 300 25.05 16.27 -16.70
CA THR A 300 24.01 17.05 -16.01
C THR A 300 23.18 16.15 -15.08
N THR A 301 23.23 16.43 -13.78
CA THR A 301 22.29 15.86 -12.78
C THR A 301 20.89 16.28 -13.13
N ASP A 302 20.19 15.51 -13.97
CA ASP A 302 18.81 15.78 -14.37
C ASP A 302 17.85 15.42 -13.20
N SER A 303 17.66 16.38 -12.30
CA SER A 303 16.72 16.28 -11.17
C SER A 303 15.27 16.51 -11.58
N GLY A 304 15.01 16.89 -12.83
CA GLY A 304 13.68 17.23 -13.32
C GLY A 304 12.77 16.01 -13.43
N ARG A 305 11.55 16.17 -12.93
CA ARG A 305 10.47 15.17 -13.00
C ARG A 305 9.19 15.82 -13.48
N ALA A 306 8.29 15.01 -14.05
CA ALA A 306 6.97 15.45 -14.45
C ALA A 306 5.93 14.45 -13.93
N PHE A 307 4.88 14.96 -13.30
CA PHE A 307 3.68 14.22 -12.97
C PHE A 307 2.60 14.50 -13.99
N TRP A 308 2.11 13.48 -14.66
CA TRP A 308 1.03 13.56 -15.63
C TRP A 308 -0.25 13.01 -15.04
N VAL A 309 -1.37 13.68 -15.27
CA VAL A 309 -2.68 13.18 -14.88
C VAL A 309 -3.09 12.07 -15.85
N ALA A 310 -2.88 10.83 -15.46
CA ALA A 310 -3.32 9.67 -16.25
C ALA A 310 -4.80 9.34 -15.99
N ARG A 311 -5.34 9.70 -14.81
CA ARG A 311 -6.76 9.59 -14.48
C ARG A 311 -7.17 10.61 -13.42
N HIS A 312 -8.30 11.25 -13.65
CA HIS A 312 -8.91 12.20 -12.72
C HIS A 312 -10.44 12.25 -12.97
N PRO A 313 -11.28 12.37 -11.93
CA PRO A 313 -12.74 12.38 -12.10
C PRO A 313 -13.29 13.52 -12.97
N ALA A 314 -12.55 14.64 -13.03
CA ALA A 314 -12.98 15.86 -13.71
C ALA A 314 -12.05 16.34 -14.83
N LEU A 315 -10.95 15.65 -15.08
CA LEU A 315 -9.97 16.02 -16.12
C LEU A 315 -9.84 14.91 -17.15
N GLU A 316 -9.59 15.29 -18.37
CA GLU A 316 -9.22 14.38 -19.46
C GLU A 316 -7.84 13.75 -19.18
N GLU A 317 -7.67 12.50 -19.57
CA GLU A 317 -6.41 11.77 -19.42
C GLU A 317 -5.28 12.50 -20.14
N TYR A 318 -4.13 12.63 -19.47
CA TYR A 318 -2.92 13.31 -19.94
C TYR A 318 -3.11 14.78 -20.36
N SER A 319 -4.24 15.41 -20.00
CA SER A 319 -4.50 16.82 -20.32
C SER A 319 -3.69 17.80 -19.48
N LYS A 320 -3.22 17.38 -18.29
CA LYS A 320 -2.43 18.21 -17.37
C LYS A 320 -1.19 17.50 -16.86
N SER A 321 -0.16 18.27 -16.63
CA SER A 321 1.07 17.83 -15.95
C SER A 321 1.61 18.91 -15.05
N GLY A 322 2.35 18.49 -14.01
CA GLY A 322 3.11 19.35 -13.14
C GLY A 322 4.59 18.99 -13.17
N LEU A 323 5.46 20.01 -13.19
CA LEU A 323 6.91 19.81 -13.14
C LEU A 323 7.40 19.91 -11.71
N ALA A 324 8.30 19.06 -11.33
CA ALA A 324 8.95 19.02 -10.02
C ALA A 324 10.44 18.73 -10.17
N SER A 325 11.23 19.18 -9.20
CA SER A 325 12.60 18.72 -9.01
C SER A 325 12.65 17.70 -7.87
N ILE A 326 13.68 16.88 -7.83
CA ILE A 326 13.93 15.92 -6.76
C ILE A 326 15.36 16.06 -6.26
N ASP A 327 15.52 16.09 -4.95
CA ASP A 327 16.80 16.11 -4.26
C ASP A 327 16.78 15.25 -2.98
N ALA A 328 17.73 15.49 -2.05
CA ALA A 328 17.82 14.79 -0.77
C ALA A 328 16.63 15.08 0.17
N GLU A 329 15.96 16.21 0.02
CA GLU A 329 14.81 16.63 0.80
C GLU A 329 13.47 16.26 0.13
N GLY A 330 13.51 15.57 -0.99
CA GLY A 330 12.34 15.05 -1.71
C GLY A 330 11.97 15.84 -2.95
N PHE A 331 10.68 15.88 -3.27
CA PHE A 331 10.12 16.58 -4.43
C PHE A 331 9.72 18.01 -4.08
N HIS A 332 10.10 18.93 -4.95
CA HIS A 332 9.79 20.36 -4.86
C HIS A 332 8.91 20.84 -6.00
#